data_ca167491610dedc51ded4b3f98026af5
#
_entry.id   ca167491610dedc51ded4b3f98026af5
#
_cell.length_a   1.000
_cell.length_b   1.000
_cell.length_c   1.000
_cell.angle_alpha   90.00
_cell.angle_beta   90.00
_cell.angle_gamma   90.00
#
_symmetry.space_group_name_H-M   'P 1'
#
loop_
_entity.id
_entity.type
_entity.pdbx_description
1 polymer ?
#
loop_
_entity_poly.entity_id
_entity_poly.type
_entity_poly.pdbx_seq_one_letter_code
_entity_poly.pdbx_strand_id
1 'polypeptide(L)'
;ISLGGSELSDAGMLKIIEGGPWPHASMALANKSVVGDWCFALGHPSGFDDERGMVLRLGRLIRKKDETIQTDCRLLGGDSGGPLFSLSGEVIGIHSRISQDSDENFHTPIESFLSNWNYFLEEDILTYGSLQEGGFLGVLCEEATKGLEVLELIPGTPAESSGIRPGDYLLRLNDTPLDTREKLTILISRQPPGSIVILDYLHKGKEISVRLTLGERPAKE
;
A
#
# COMPACT_ATOMS: atom_id res chain seq x y z
N ILE A 1 -7.84 10.11 18.36
CA ILE A 1 -8.92 9.37 17.66
C ILE A 1 -8.28 8.49 16.60
N SER A 2 -8.69 7.21 16.54
CA SER A 2 -8.37 6.33 15.42
C SER A 2 -9.06 6.85 14.16
N LEU A 3 -8.32 6.84 13.05
CA LEU A 3 -8.87 6.97 11.70
C LEU A 3 -8.95 5.59 11.05
N GLY A 4 -8.63 5.48 9.78
CA GLY A 4 -8.65 4.21 9.07
C GLY A 4 -7.38 3.37 9.25
N GLY A 5 -7.42 2.15 8.76
CA GLY A 5 -6.29 1.23 8.71
C GLY A 5 -6.41 0.21 7.59
N SER A 6 -5.31 -0.46 7.28
CA SER A 6 -5.26 -1.52 6.27
C SER A 6 -4.36 -2.66 6.74
N GLU A 7 -4.93 -3.87 6.85
CA GLU A 7 -4.15 -5.09 7.09
C GLU A 7 -3.27 -5.48 5.88
N LEU A 8 -3.62 -4.99 4.67
CA LEU A 8 -2.88 -5.32 3.44
C LEU A 8 -1.51 -4.65 3.43
N SER A 9 -1.47 -3.36 3.80
CA SER A 9 -0.24 -2.57 3.85
C SER A 9 0.36 -2.51 5.25
N ASP A 10 -0.24 -3.16 6.24
CA ASP A 10 0.17 -3.07 7.65
C ASP A 10 0.30 -1.60 8.08
N ALA A 11 -0.77 -0.83 7.87
CA ALA A 11 -0.80 0.61 8.06
C ALA A 11 -2.04 1.04 8.85
N GLY A 12 -1.87 2.07 9.69
CA GLY A 12 -2.95 2.70 10.41
C GLY A 12 -2.72 4.19 10.58
N MET A 13 -3.78 4.96 10.72
CA MET A 13 -3.72 6.39 10.93
C MET A 13 -4.42 6.78 12.23
N LEU A 14 -3.82 7.70 12.96
CA LEU A 14 -4.37 8.30 14.16
C LEU A 14 -4.43 9.82 14.00
N LYS A 15 -5.43 10.45 14.57
CA LYS A 15 -5.56 11.91 14.62
C LYS A 15 -5.37 12.42 16.05
N ILE A 16 -4.43 13.35 16.23
CA ILE A 16 -4.31 14.13 17.47
C ILE A 16 -5.48 15.11 17.51
N ILE A 17 -6.27 15.06 18.59
CA ILE A 17 -7.47 15.91 18.75
C ILE A 17 -7.21 17.15 19.62
N GLU A 18 -6.13 17.15 20.38
CA GLU A 18 -5.73 18.31 21.15
C GLU A 18 -5.11 19.38 20.25
N GLY A 19 -5.32 20.65 20.58
CA GLY A 19 -4.80 21.76 19.77
C GLY A 19 -3.27 21.84 19.80
N GLY A 20 -2.66 22.09 18.60
CA GLY A 20 -1.23 22.28 18.39
C GLY A 20 -0.78 23.75 18.42
N PRO A 21 0.45 24.02 18.00
CA PRO A 21 1.22 23.26 17.00
C PRO A 21 2.00 22.07 17.58
N TRP A 22 1.98 20.95 16.88
CA TRP A 22 2.75 19.75 17.22
C TRP A 22 4.00 19.64 16.35
N PRO A 23 5.18 19.31 16.93
CA PRO A 23 6.34 18.96 16.13
C PRO A 23 6.01 17.78 15.21
N HIS A 24 6.42 17.89 13.97
CA HIS A 24 6.18 16.84 12.96
C HIS A 24 7.32 16.76 11.96
N ALA A 25 7.48 15.61 11.33
CA ALA A 25 8.38 15.42 10.20
C ALA A 25 7.59 15.54 8.88
N SER A 26 8.24 16.04 7.85
CA SER A 26 7.66 16.05 6.50
C SER A 26 7.65 14.65 5.91
N MET A 27 6.62 14.31 5.16
CA MET A 27 6.57 13.10 4.35
C MET A 27 7.30 13.34 3.03
N ALA A 28 8.06 12.34 2.57
CA ALA A 28 8.67 12.38 1.24
C ALA A 28 7.58 12.36 0.17
N LEU A 29 7.88 12.96 -0.98
CA LEU A 29 7.04 12.81 -2.17
C LEU A 29 7.14 11.37 -2.69
N ALA A 30 6.08 10.88 -3.31
CA ALA A 30 6.03 9.54 -3.89
C ALA A 30 7.21 9.29 -4.85
N ASN A 31 7.75 8.07 -4.81
CA ASN A 31 8.84 7.60 -5.66
C ASN A 31 10.17 8.37 -5.59
N LYS A 32 10.38 9.14 -4.52
CA LYS A 32 11.62 9.90 -4.32
C LYS A 32 12.79 9.01 -3.85
N SER A 33 12.50 7.90 -3.18
CA SER A 33 13.51 6.97 -2.65
C SER A 33 13.74 5.80 -3.60
N VAL A 34 15.01 5.47 -3.85
CA VAL A 34 15.42 4.36 -4.72
C VAL A 34 16.34 3.38 -3.99
N VAL A 35 16.41 2.14 -4.48
CA VAL A 35 17.32 1.11 -3.94
C VAL A 35 18.76 1.62 -3.99
N GLY A 36 19.48 1.44 -2.86
CA GLY A 36 20.84 1.93 -2.66
C GLY A 36 20.91 3.25 -1.89
N ASP A 37 19.82 4.00 -1.76
CA ASP A 37 19.79 5.23 -0.98
C ASP A 37 20.08 4.97 0.50
N TRP A 38 20.80 5.90 1.12
CA TRP A 38 20.99 5.92 2.56
C TRP A 38 19.69 6.37 3.26
N CYS A 39 19.39 5.69 4.35
CA CYS A 39 18.25 5.99 5.20
C CYS A 39 18.61 5.77 6.67
N PHE A 40 17.77 6.27 7.57
CA PHE A 40 17.89 5.97 8.99
C PHE A 40 16.56 5.65 9.63
N ALA A 41 16.59 4.70 10.55
CA ALA A 41 15.45 4.27 11.35
C ALA A 41 15.55 4.88 12.74
N LEU A 42 14.42 5.34 13.28
CA LEU A 42 14.29 5.76 14.68
C LEU A 42 13.27 4.88 15.38
N GLY A 43 13.58 4.47 16.63
CA GLY A 43 12.66 3.64 17.37
C GLY A 43 13.07 3.41 18.83
N HIS A 44 12.24 2.64 19.53
CA HIS A 44 12.43 2.25 20.92
C HIS A 44 12.49 0.72 21.01
N PRO A 45 13.64 0.09 20.68
CA PRO A 45 13.77 -1.37 20.72
C PRO A 45 13.46 -1.90 22.13
N SER A 46 12.67 -2.96 22.20
CA SER A 46 12.15 -3.54 23.44
C SER A 46 11.23 -2.61 24.25
N GLY A 47 10.67 -1.57 23.61
CA GLY A 47 9.77 -0.62 24.22
C GLY A 47 10.43 0.69 24.66
N PHE A 48 9.60 1.60 25.16
CA PHE A 48 10.05 2.91 25.64
C PHE A 48 10.92 2.78 26.90
N ASP A 49 12.02 3.51 26.93
CA ASP A 49 12.99 3.53 28.02
C ASP A 49 13.59 4.95 28.11
N ASP A 50 13.29 5.66 29.18
CA ASP A 50 13.70 7.05 29.40
C ASP A 50 15.22 7.21 29.49
N GLU A 51 15.92 6.23 30.08
CA GLU A 51 17.39 6.30 30.28
C GLU A 51 18.13 6.07 28.96
N ARG A 52 17.67 5.11 28.16
CA ARG A 52 18.27 4.83 26.86
C ARG A 52 17.87 5.86 25.81
N GLY A 53 16.64 6.35 25.87
CA GLY A 53 16.07 7.22 24.85
C GLY A 53 15.80 6.50 23.50
N MET A 54 15.63 7.29 22.48
CA MET A 54 15.38 6.84 21.12
C MET A 54 16.68 6.37 20.44
N VAL A 55 16.63 5.23 19.74
CA VAL A 55 17.78 4.64 19.04
C VAL A 55 17.71 4.96 17.55
N LEU A 56 18.81 5.50 17.02
CA LEU A 56 19.02 5.73 15.60
C LEU A 56 19.85 4.60 14.99
N ARG A 57 19.41 4.10 13.83
CA ARG A 57 20.15 3.12 13.03
C ARG A 57 20.26 3.63 11.61
N LEU A 58 21.49 3.73 11.10
CA LEU A 58 21.80 4.12 9.75
C LEU A 58 21.90 2.87 8.86
N GLY A 59 21.36 2.93 7.66
CA GLY A 59 21.40 1.85 6.69
C GLY A 59 21.04 2.28 5.28
N ARG A 60 20.72 1.31 4.44
CA ARG A 60 20.35 1.51 3.03
C ARG A 60 19.05 0.83 2.66
N LEU A 61 18.37 1.37 1.65
CA LEU A 61 17.30 0.69 0.96
C LEU A 61 17.91 -0.48 0.15
N ILE A 62 17.53 -1.70 0.52
CA ILE A 62 17.98 -2.94 -0.13
C ILE A 62 17.03 -3.34 -1.25
N ARG A 63 15.72 -3.15 -1.02
CA ARG A 63 14.67 -3.51 -1.96
C ARG A 63 13.48 -2.59 -1.77
N LYS A 64 12.85 -2.23 -2.88
CA LYS A 64 11.54 -1.57 -2.89
C LYS A 64 10.68 -2.31 -3.90
N LYS A 65 9.59 -2.90 -3.43
CA LYS A 65 8.66 -3.63 -4.28
C LYS A 65 7.25 -3.48 -3.73
N ASP A 66 6.32 -3.06 -4.60
CA ASP A 66 4.91 -2.87 -4.27
C ASP A 66 4.77 -2.00 -2.99
N GLU A 67 4.16 -2.55 -1.97
CA GLU A 67 3.87 -1.88 -0.69
C GLU A 67 4.91 -2.19 0.40
N THR A 68 6.13 -2.53 0.02
CA THR A 68 7.16 -2.91 0.98
C THR A 68 8.51 -2.30 0.63
N ILE A 69 9.14 -1.65 1.61
CA ILE A 69 10.54 -1.27 1.61
C ILE A 69 11.30 -2.26 2.49
N GLN A 70 12.44 -2.76 2.02
CA GLN A 70 13.39 -3.54 2.83
C GLN A 70 14.67 -2.73 3.00
N THR A 71 15.19 -2.71 4.24
CA THR A 71 16.45 -2.04 4.57
C THR A 71 17.38 -2.95 5.37
N ASP A 72 18.65 -2.57 5.47
CA ASP A 72 19.60 -3.14 6.44
C ASP A 72 19.63 -2.38 7.79
N CYS A 73 18.72 -1.43 8.01
CA CYS A 73 18.47 -0.84 9.32
C CYS A 73 17.87 -1.90 10.25
N ARG A 74 18.69 -2.52 11.09
CA ARG A 74 18.25 -3.62 11.95
C ARG A 74 17.15 -3.17 12.91
N LEU A 75 15.93 -3.66 12.70
CA LEU A 75 14.80 -3.46 13.59
C LEU A 75 14.75 -4.53 14.68
N LEU A 76 14.15 -4.19 15.79
CA LEU A 76 13.87 -5.09 16.91
C LEU A 76 12.41 -4.94 17.34
N GLY A 77 11.89 -5.89 18.13
CA GLY A 77 10.58 -5.75 18.75
C GLY A 77 10.49 -4.43 19.55
N GLY A 78 9.39 -3.68 19.37
CA GLY A 78 9.19 -2.35 19.93
C GLY A 78 9.49 -1.19 18.97
N ASP A 79 10.16 -1.45 17.84
CA ASP A 79 10.38 -0.43 16.80
C ASP A 79 9.17 -0.25 15.87
N SER A 80 8.24 -1.22 15.81
CA SER A 80 7.05 -1.18 14.96
C SER A 80 6.26 0.12 15.12
N GLY A 81 5.84 0.73 14.01
CA GLY A 81 5.19 2.05 13.97
C GLY A 81 6.17 3.23 13.99
N GLY A 82 7.46 3.00 14.21
CA GLY A 82 8.49 4.04 14.14
C GLY A 82 8.80 4.45 12.70
N PRO A 83 9.37 5.64 12.51
CA PRO A 83 9.63 6.20 11.18
C PRO A 83 10.96 5.74 10.58
N LEU A 84 10.92 5.49 9.26
CA LEU A 84 12.10 5.40 8.41
C LEU A 84 12.27 6.73 7.67
N PHE A 85 13.47 7.31 7.74
CA PHE A 85 13.78 8.60 7.14
C PHE A 85 14.79 8.49 6.00
N SER A 86 14.66 9.39 5.03
CA SER A 86 15.74 9.74 4.11
C SER A 86 16.81 10.56 4.84
N LEU A 87 18.02 10.69 4.26
CA LEU A 87 19.05 11.58 4.86
C LEU A 87 18.66 13.07 4.83
N SER A 88 17.64 13.47 4.05
CA SER A 88 17.08 14.82 4.10
C SER A 88 16.09 15.04 5.25
N GLY A 89 15.82 14.01 6.06
CA GLY A 89 14.91 14.10 7.21
C GLY A 89 13.42 13.97 6.83
N GLU A 90 13.11 13.52 5.63
CA GLU A 90 11.73 13.24 5.21
C GLU A 90 11.37 11.79 5.54
N VAL A 91 10.15 11.53 6.02
CA VAL A 91 9.64 10.18 6.26
C VAL A 91 9.42 9.48 4.94
N ILE A 92 10.08 8.35 4.72
CA ILE A 92 9.97 7.50 3.51
C ILE A 92 9.23 6.19 3.77
N GLY A 93 9.00 5.82 5.05
CA GLY A 93 8.25 4.64 5.43
C GLY A 93 8.03 4.55 6.93
N ILE A 94 7.24 3.58 7.33
CA ILE A 94 6.92 3.26 8.73
C ILE A 94 7.35 1.81 9.02
N HIS A 95 7.99 1.56 10.15
CA HIS A 95 8.46 0.22 10.53
C HIS A 95 7.29 -0.74 10.70
N SER A 96 7.32 -1.85 9.98
CA SER A 96 6.26 -2.85 9.96
C SER A 96 6.71 -4.13 10.67
N ARG A 97 7.57 -4.90 10.04
CA ARG A 97 7.94 -6.24 10.53
C ARG A 97 9.38 -6.59 10.27
N ILE A 98 9.85 -7.60 10.98
CA ILE A 98 11.11 -8.30 10.74
C ILE A 98 10.81 -9.75 10.36
N SER A 99 11.67 -10.39 9.56
CA SER A 99 11.63 -11.84 9.40
C SER A 99 12.44 -12.55 10.50
N GLN A 100 12.38 -13.88 10.51
CA GLN A 100 13.20 -14.69 11.44
C GLN A 100 14.70 -14.54 11.15
N ASP A 101 15.08 -14.23 9.92
CA ASP A 101 16.43 -13.83 9.55
C ASP A 101 16.63 -12.37 9.91
N SER A 102 17.51 -12.10 10.86
CA SER A 102 17.71 -10.79 11.51
C SER A 102 18.10 -9.63 10.56
N ASP A 103 18.36 -9.94 9.29
CA ASP A 103 18.77 -8.97 8.28
C ASP A 103 17.62 -8.52 7.35
N GLU A 104 16.42 -9.09 7.53
CA GLU A 104 15.24 -8.69 6.77
C GLU A 104 14.34 -7.76 7.58
N ASN A 105 14.48 -6.47 7.33
CA ASN A 105 13.75 -5.41 8.02
C ASN A 105 12.81 -4.73 7.02
N PHE A 106 11.51 -4.81 7.28
CA PHE A 106 10.48 -4.34 6.36
C PHE A 106 9.73 -3.14 6.89
N HIS A 107 9.39 -2.25 5.96
CA HIS A 107 8.69 -1.01 6.23
C HIS A 107 7.56 -0.83 5.23
N THR A 108 6.45 -0.27 5.68
CA THR A 108 5.37 0.19 4.81
C THR A 108 5.80 1.52 4.19
N PRO A 109 5.85 1.65 2.85
CA PRO A 109 6.25 2.88 2.17
C PRO A 109 5.32 4.04 2.48
N ILE A 110 5.83 5.26 2.48
CA ILE A 110 4.99 6.46 2.67
C ILE A 110 3.99 6.63 1.52
N GLU A 111 4.30 6.10 0.34
CA GLU A 111 3.42 6.07 -0.83
C GLU A 111 2.09 5.37 -0.53
N SER A 112 2.09 4.29 0.24
CA SER A 112 0.87 3.58 0.65
C SER A 112 -0.08 4.47 1.44
N PHE A 113 0.46 5.38 2.28
CA PHE A 113 -0.34 6.36 3.00
C PHE A 113 -0.83 7.47 2.09
N LEU A 114 0.03 8.00 1.21
CA LEU A 114 -0.32 9.09 0.31
C LEU A 114 -1.40 8.68 -0.70
N SER A 115 -1.28 7.50 -1.29
CA SER A 115 -2.23 6.97 -2.26
C SER A 115 -3.59 6.65 -1.64
N ASN A 116 -3.60 6.25 -0.37
CA ASN A 116 -4.81 5.86 0.36
C ASN A 116 -5.27 6.90 1.40
N TRP A 117 -4.76 8.14 1.32
CA TRP A 117 -5.02 9.17 2.32
C TRP A 117 -6.51 9.39 2.63
N ASN A 118 -7.32 9.56 1.59
CA ASN A 118 -8.76 9.77 1.75
C ASN A 118 -9.46 8.55 2.35
N TYR A 119 -8.99 7.34 2.01
CA TYR A 119 -9.48 6.10 2.60
C TYR A 119 -9.27 6.06 4.11
N PHE A 120 -8.05 6.37 4.57
CA PHE A 120 -7.76 6.40 6.02
C PHE A 120 -8.60 7.45 6.77
N LEU A 121 -8.98 8.55 6.11
CA LEU A 121 -9.84 9.57 6.71
C LEU A 121 -11.31 9.13 6.91
N GLU A 122 -11.75 8.08 6.23
CA GLU A 122 -13.13 7.56 6.33
C GLU A 122 -13.37 6.67 7.56
N GLU A 123 -12.38 6.53 8.44
CA GLU A 123 -12.43 5.76 9.69
C GLU A 123 -12.72 4.26 9.50
N ASP A 124 -12.45 3.74 8.30
CA ASP A 124 -12.69 2.34 7.95
C ASP A 124 -11.43 1.49 8.09
N ILE A 125 -11.60 0.19 8.34
CA ILE A 125 -10.49 -0.75 8.46
C ILE A 125 -10.65 -1.82 7.39
N LEU A 126 -9.72 -1.83 6.43
CA LEU A 126 -9.64 -2.87 5.43
C LEU A 126 -8.99 -4.12 6.02
N THR A 127 -9.76 -5.17 6.18
CA THR A 127 -9.29 -6.47 6.67
C THR A 127 -9.22 -7.49 5.54
N TYR A 128 -8.45 -8.55 5.73
CA TYR A 128 -8.48 -9.68 4.79
C TYR A 128 -9.87 -10.33 4.70
N GLY A 129 -10.67 -10.26 5.77
CA GLY A 129 -12.05 -10.74 5.79
C GLY A 129 -12.96 -9.92 4.88
N SER A 130 -12.91 -8.60 4.95
CA SER A 130 -13.72 -7.71 4.09
C SER A 130 -13.40 -7.86 2.61
N LEU A 131 -12.18 -8.26 2.26
CA LEU A 131 -11.80 -8.56 0.88
C LEU A 131 -12.47 -9.81 0.31
N GLN A 132 -12.86 -10.76 1.16
CA GLN A 132 -13.50 -11.99 0.72
C GLN A 132 -14.99 -11.80 0.44
N GLU A 133 -15.63 -10.88 1.13
CA GLU A 133 -17.06 -10.57 1.00
C GLU A 133 -17.36 -9.56 -0.12
N GLY A 134 -16.36 -8.80 -0.55
CA GLY A 134 -16.49 -7.79 -1.61
C GLY A 134 -16.50 -8.36 -3.02
N GLY A 135 -16.76 -7.49 -3.98
CA GLY A 135 -16.72 -7.83 -5.40
C GLY A 135 -15.35 -8.37 -5.84
N PHE A 136 -15.35 -9.06 -6.95
CA PHE A 136 -14.15 -9.68 -7.53
C PHE A 136 -14.02 -9.38 -9.01
N LEU A 137 -12.83 -8.97 -9.44
CA LEU A 137 -12.52 -8.66 -10.84
C LEU A 137 -11.82 -9.84 -11.54
N GLY A 138 -10.91 -10.51 -10.84
CA GLY A 138 -10.18 -11.67 -11.37
C GLY A 138 -8.95 -11.30 -12.22
N VAL A 139 -8.18 -10.31 -11.79
CA VAL A 139 -6.95 -9.85 -12.45
C VAL A 139 -5.77 -9.96 -11.50
N LEU A 140 -4.65 -10.45 -12.00
CA LEU A 140 -3.33 -10.30 -11.36
C LEU A 140 -2.61 -9.17 -12.08
N CYS A 141 -2.16 -8.16 -11.34
CA CYS A 141 -1.48 -7.00 -11.90
C CYS A 141 -0.30 -6.57 -11.03
N GLU A 142 0.59 -5.75 -11.59
CA GLU A 142 1.67 -5.09 -10.88
C GLU A 142 1.70 -3.58 -11.18
N GLU A 143 2.35 -2.83 -10.32
CA GLU A 143 2.47 -1.37 -10.46
C GLU A 143 3.43 -1.02 -11.59
N ALA A 144 3.02 -0.10 -12.45
CA ALA A 144 3.81 0.35 -13.59
C ALA A 144 3.66 1.87 -13.77
N THR A 145 4.52 2.48 -14.58
CA THR A 145 4.53 3.94 -14.82
C THR A 145 3.20 4.46 -15.39
N LYS A 146 2.43 3.61 -16.06
CA LYS A 146 1.17 4.00 -16.74
C LYS A 146 -0.09 3.56 -16.00
N GLY A 147 0.02 3.01 -14.80
CA GLY A 147 -1.09 2.40 -14.07
C GLY A 147 -0.73 0.99 -13.63
N LEU A 148 -1.70 0.07 -13.56
CA LEU A 148 -1.47 -1.32 -13.16
C LEU A 148 -1.35 -2.22 -14.39
N GLU A 149 -0.19 -2.80 -14.65
CA GLU A 149 0.01 -3.76 -15.74
C GLU A 149 -0.64 -5.09 -15.42
N VAL A 150 -1.48 -5.56 -16.31
CA VAL A 150 -2.15 -6.86 -16.21
C VAL A 150 -1.16 -7.96 -16.57
N LEU A 151 -0.85 -8.82 -15.60
CA LEU A 151 0.02 -9.99 -15.79
C LEU A 151 -0.76 -11.22 -16.20
N GLU A 152 -1.89 -11.46 -15.53
CA GLU A 152 -2.71 -12.66 -15.73
C GLU A 152 -4.19 -12.37 -15.46
N LEU A 153 -5.06 -13.11 -16.10
CA LEU A 153 -6.50 -13.11 -15.86
C LEU A 153 -6.90 -14.47 -15.30
N ILE A 154 -7.75 -14.45 -14.28
CA ILE A 154 -8.31 -15.68 -13.71
C ILE A 154 -9.46 -16.13 -14.60
N PRO A 155 -9.46 -17.39 -15.10
CA PRO A 155 -10.51 -17.90 -15.98
C PRO A 155 -11.91 -17.82 -15.35
N GLY A 156 -12.92 -17.52 -16.16
CA GLY A 156 -14.31 -17.43 -15.72
C GLY A 156 -14.68 -16.17 -14.94
N THR A 157 -13.80 -15.17 -14.90
CA THR A 157 -14.01 -13.95 -14.13
C THR A 157 -14.45 -12.75 -14.98
N PRO A 158 -14.95 -11.68 -14.35
CA PRO A 158 -15.34 -10.46 -15.07
C PRO A 158 -14.22 -9.85 -15.91
N ALA A 159 -12.96 -9.87 -15.43
CA ALA A 159 -11.84 -9.34 -16.18
C ALA A 159 -11.65 -10.09 -17.52
N GLU A 160 -11.70 -11.42 -17.52
CA GLU A 160 -11.58 -12.21 -18.75
C GLU A 160 -12.71 -11.87 -19.75
N SER A 161 -13.93 -11.73 -19.25
CA SER A 161 -15.12 -11.44 -20.09
C SER A 161 -15.14 -10.00 -20.62
N SER A 162 -14.38 -9.09 -20.02
CA SER A 162 -14.39 -7.65 -20.35
C SER A 162 -13.54 -7.29 -21.58
N GLY A 163 -12.74 -8.23 -22.08
CA GLY A 163 -11.83 -8.01 -23.21
C GLY A 163 -10.43 -7.51 -22.81
N ILE A 164 -10.16 -7.32 -21.53
CA ILE A 164 -8.83 -7.06 -20.97
C ILE A 164 -7.91 -8.24 -21.29
N ARG A 165 -6.62 -7.97 -21.45
CA ARG A 165 -5.61 -9.00 -21.78
C ARG A 165 -4.33 -8.75 -20.99
N PRO A 166 -3.52 -9.79 -20.75
CA PRO A 166 -2.15 -9.61 -20.23
C PRO A 166 -1.37 -8.61 -21.11
N GLY A 167 -0.64 -7.70 -20.45
CA GLY A 167 0.08 -6.57 -21.06
C GLY A 167 -0.76 -5.29 -21.24
N ASP A 168 -2.03 -5.28 -20.85
CA ASP A 168 -2.84 -4.07 -20.76
C ASP A 168 -2.52 -3.33 -19.44
N TYR A 169 -2.82 -2.01 -19.38
CA TYR A 169 -2.64 -1.22 -18.17
C TYR A 169 -3.99 -0.72 -17.68
N LEU A 170 -4.38 -1.08 -16.47
CA LEU A 170 -5.57 -0.54 -15.81
C LEU A 170 -5.27 0.89 -15.37
N LEU A 171 -6.11 1.84 -15.77
CA LEU A 171 -5.88 3.28 -15.56
C LEU A 171 -6.78 3.86 -14.48
N ARG A 172 -8.06 3.57 -14.51
CA ARG A 172 -9.08 4.12 -13.58
C ARG A 172 -10.18 3.10 -13.33
N LEU A 173 -10.73 3.14 -12.12
CA LEU A 173 -11.97 2.45 -11.76
C LEU A 173 -12.98 3.49 -11.27
N ASN A 174 -14.15 3.61 -11.91
CA ASN A 174 -15.16 4.63 -11.60
C ASN A 174 -14.55 6.04 -11.46
N ASP A 175 -13.78 6.47 -12.47
CA ASP A 175 -13.03 7.74 -12.52
C ASP A 175 -11.87 7.86 -11.51
N THR A 176 -11.69 6.92 -10.59
CA THR A 176 -10.59 6.93 -9.62
C THR A 176 -9.33 6.35 -10.25
N PRO A 177 -8.21 7.12 -10.34
CA PRO A 177 -6.94 6.62 -10.88
C PRO A 177 -6.41 5.42 -10.10
N LEU A 178 -5.88 4.43 -10.82
CA LEU A 178 -5.28 3.21 -10.28
C LEU A 178 -3.76 3.32 -10.33
N ASP A 179 -3.16 3.70 -9.22
CA ASP A 179 -1.70 3.88 -9.05
C ASP A 179 -1.08 2.72 -8.24
N THR A 180 -1.87 2.06 -7.38
CA THR A 180 -1.41 0.91 -6.58
C THR A 180 -2.39 -0.26 -6.66
N ARG A 181 -1.86 -1.49 -6.50
CA ARG A 181 -2.68 -2.71 -6.40
C ARG A 181 -3.63 -2.67 -5.20
N GLU A 182 -3.15 -2.11 -4.08
CA GLU A 182 -3.97 -1.95 -2.88
C GLU A 182 -5.20 -1.10 -3.18
N LYS A 183 -5.02 0.02 -3.86
CA LYS A 183 -6.13 0.91 -4.24
C LYS A 183 -7.17 0.21 -5.10
N LEU A 184 -6.74 -0.56 -6.12
CA LEU A 184 -7.65 -1.38 -6.92
C LEU A 184 -8.41 -2.37 -6.02
N THR A 185 -7.70 -3.05 -5.12
CA THR A 185 -8.28 -4.03 -4.19
C THR A 185 -9.32 -3.38 -3.29
N ILE A 186 -9.01 -2.24 -2.69
CA ILE A 186 -9.91 -1.46 -1.84
C ILE A 186 -11.17 -1.05 -2.60
N LEU A 187 -11.01 -0.46 -3.78
CA LEU A 187 -12.14 0.03 -4.58
C LEU A 187 -13.09 -1.10 -5.00
N ILE A 188 -12.56 -2.28 -5.29
CA ILE A 188 -13.36 -3.45 -5.67
C ILE A 188 -14.02 -4.09 -4.44
N SER A 189 -13.28 -4.26 -3.34
CA SER A 189 -13.81 -4.90 -2.13
C SER A 189 -14.93 -4.13 -1.45
N ARG A 190 -15.00 -2.81 -1.66
CA ARG A 190 -16.08 -1.94 -1.16
C ARG A 190 -17.38 -2.07 -1.95
N GLN A 191 -17.33 -2.70 -3.11
CA GLN A 191 -18.51 -2.94 -3.94
C GLN A 191 -19.00 -4.37 -3.70
N PRO A 192 -20.29 -4.60 -3.44
CA PRO A 192 -20.78 -5.97 -3.34
C PRO A 192 -20.67 -6.70 -4.69
N PRO A 193 -20.57 -8.03 -4.71
CA PRO A 193 -20.70 -8.80 -5.93
C PRO A 193 -22.00 -8.42 -6.68
N GLY A 194 -21.94 -8.38 -8.00
CA GLY A 194 -23.05 -7.91 -8.85
C GLY A 194 -23.04 -6.39 -9.08
N SER A 195 -22.18 -5.61 -8.41
CA SER A 195 -22.04 -4.19 -8.69
C SER A 195 -21.48 -3.95 -10.08
N ILE A 196 -22.00 -2.89 -10.72
CA ILE A 196 -21.52 -2.44 -12.02
C ILE A 196 -20.48 -1.35 -11.81
N VAL A 197 -19.31 -1.54 -12.43
CA VAL A 197 -18.20 -0.57 -12.41
C VAL A 197 -17.75 -0.23 -13.82
N ILE A 198 -17.15 0.95 -13.97
CA ILE A 198 -16.50 1.38 -15.20
C ILE A 198 -15.01 1.25 -15.01
N LEU A 199 -14.34 0.51 -15.90
CA LEU A 199 -12.90 0.31 -15.86
C LEU A 199 -12.29 0.86 -17.15
N ASP A 200 -11.38 1.82 -16.97
CA ASP A 200 -10.60 2.37 -18.08
C ASP A 200 -9.23 1.68 -18.12
N TYR A 201 -8.84 1.22 -19.28
CA TYR A 201 -7.56 0.55 -19.48
C TYR A 201 -6.93 0.91 -20.82
N LEU A 202 -5.62 0.74 -20.92
CA LEU A 202 -4.83 0.98 -22.12
C LEU A 202 -4.53 -0.35 -22.79
N HIS A 203 -5.06 -0.58 -24.00
CA HIS A 203 -4.76 -1.73 -24.85
C HIS A 203 -4.01 -1.30 -26.10
N LYS A 204 -2.78 -1.76 -26.29
CA LYS A 204 -1.93 -1.42 -27.45
C LYS A 204 -1.85 0.09 -27.75
N GLY A 205 -1.77 0.90 -26.70
CA GLY A 205 -1.68 2.36 -26.81
C GLY A 205 -3.02 3.08 -27.03
N LYS A 206 -4.15 2.37 -27.02
CA LYS A 206 -5.49 2.93 -27.12
C LYS A 206 -6.20 2.80 -25.78
N GLU A 207 -6.71 3.90 -25.25
CA GLU A 207 -7.54 3.91 -24.04
C GLU A 207 -8.94 3.37 -24.39
N ILE A 208 -9.41 2.43 -23.57
CA ILE A 208 -10.72 1.77 -23.71
C ILE A 208 -11.42 1.87 -22.36
N SER A 209 -12.69 2.25 -22.37
CA SER A 209 -13.58 2.23 -21.24
C SER A 209 -14.54 1.07 -21.37
N VAL A 210 -14.62 0.22 -20.36
CA VAL A 210 -15.52 -0.93 -20.32
C VAL A 210 -16.38 -0.89 -19.06
N ARG A 211 -17.67 -1.19 -19.25
CA ARG A 211 -18.61 -1.41 -18.14
C ARG A 211 -18.67 -2.90 -17.85
N LEU A 212 -18.37 -3.29 -16.62
CA LEU A 212 -18.37 -4.70 -16.22
C LEU A 212 -19.11 -4.88 -14.88
N THR A 213 -19.56 -6.09 -14.64
CA THR A 213 -20.20 -6.48 -13.37
C THR A 213 -19.21 -7.27 -12.55
N LEU A 214 -18.98 -6.86 -11.31
CA LEU A 214 -18.09 -7.58 -10.39
C LEU A 214 -18.68 -8.95 -10.04
N GLY A 215 -17.84 -9.97 -10.01
CA GLY A 215 -18.18 -11.32 -9.63
C GLY A 215 -18.06 -11.57 -8.13
N GLU A 216 -18.33 -12.80 -7.72
CA GLU A 216 -17.97 -13.34 -6.42
C GLU A 216 -16.56 -13.90 -6.45
N ARG A 217 -15.86 -13.80 -5.34
CA ARG A 217 -14.52 -14.41 -5.22
C ARG A 217 -14.68 -15.95 -5.19
N PRO A 218 -13.92 -16.68 -6.01
CA PRO A 218 -13.93 -18.15 -5.96
C PRO A 218 -13.57 -18.64 -4.54
N ALA A 219 -14.28 -19.66 -4.07
CA ALA A 219 -13.91 -20.33 -2.82
C ALA A 219 -12.48 -20.90 -2.96
N LYS A 220 -11.68 -20.77 -1.90
CA LYS A 220 -10.39 -21.47 -1.85
C LYS A 220 -10.66 -22.97 -1.75
N GLU A 221 -10.17 -23.74 -2.71
CA GLU A 221 -10.07 -25.20 -2.59
C GLU A 221 -9.02 -25.61 -1.54
#